data_64f02f2a5bfca7aa5b764bb0f6ebf71f
#
_entry.id   64f02f2a5bfca7aa5b764bb0f6ebf71f
#
_cell.length_a   1.000
_cell.length_b   1.000
_cell.length_c   1.000
_cell.angle_alpha   90.00
_cell.angle_beta   90.00
_cell.angle_gamma   90.00
#
_symmetry.space_group_name_H-M   'P 1'
#
loop_
_entity.id
_entity.type
_entity.pdbx_description
1 polymer ?
#
loop_
_entity_poly.entity_id
_entity_poly.type
_entity_poly.pdbx_seq_one_letter_code
_entity_poly.pdbx_strand_id
1 'polypeptide(L)'
;MKVSVQHNRHDVTLDAELCQAHAALIEFEDFDAQAASFINSIRTQAPAVPVIALLGRPSFRDSACFIDAGVFGCLGPASSAEEIRETLAAAITKSAKLRQNRVESIAEAWRSHLVGTSEAIEKVAHIMRLVASRRSTVLIGGETGTGKEVAARAIHMASDRAKRPFVAVNCGAIPENLIEAELFGHAKGAFTGAVGSRSGRFEQAEGGTIFLDEIGDLPFELQAKLLRVLQEREIHRLGGSDTVKINVRVIAATNADLPALIEQRRFREDLYYRLNVVPVHMPPLRERLSDIPLLVNHFIRKICSAEGISPKQVSPATLDALRAYHWPGNVRQLENVMEHAVVMSGEEAYISDSHLSLPKPHTLAKVMPIAAESDHLPDEGFDFCEALRRFEEAIIRQAMSRTQGNKTRAADLLRLPRTTFIHKLRMLEMGLTEAVA
;
A
#
# COMPACT_ATOMS: atom_id res chain seq x y z
N MET A 1 -11.24 32.43 18.89
CA MET A 1 -11.68 32.89 17.56
C MET A 1 -10.68 33.93 17.09
N LYS A 2 -9.95 33.66 16.00
CA LYS A 2 -8.97 34.63 15.44
C LYS A 2 -9.71 35.34 14.33
N VAL A 3 -9.92 36.65 14.44
CA VAL A 3 -10.54 37.50 13.41
C VAL A 3 -9.39 38.28 12.78
N SER A 4 -9.19 38.13 11.47
CA SER A 4 -8.30 38.96 10.69
C SER A 4 -9.17 39.92 9.87
N VAL A 5 -8.97 41.21 10.00
CA VAL A 5 -9.70 42.24 9.26
C VAL A 5 -8.75 42.82 8.20
N GLN A 6 -9.11 42.69 6.94
CA GLN A 6 -8.38 43.31 5.83
C GLN A 6 -9.24 44.42 5.20
N HIS A 7 -8.66 45.59 5.04
CA HIS A 7 -9.36 46.83 4.58
C HIS A 7 -9.19 47.18 3.11
N ASN A 8 -8.60 46.31 2.26
CA ASN A 8 -8.28 46.71 0.91
C ASN A 8 -8.85 45.77 -0.17
N ARG A 9 -9.71 46.30 -1.06
CA ARG A 9 -10.37 45.57 -2.17
C ARG A 9 -9.41 45.10 -3.28
N HIS A 10 -8.20 45.67 -3.37
CA HIS A 10 -7.33 45.52 -4.54
C HIS A 10 -6.15 44.52 -4.35
N ASP A 11 -5.90 44.06 -3.13
CA ASP A 11 -4.72 43.26 -2.83
C ASP A 11 -5.04 42.06 -1.91
N VAL A 12 -6.18 41.41 -2.12
CA VAL A 12 -6.38 40.09 -1.49
C VAL A 12 -5.62 39.06 -2.33
N THR A 13 -4.31 39.03 -2.15
CA THR A 13 -3.59 37.77 -2.29
C THR A 13 -4.29 36.80 -1.35
N LEU A 14 -4.97 35.82 -1.95
CA LEU A 14 -5.69 34.77 -1.21
C LEU A 14 -4.65 33.93 -0.47
N ASP A 15 -4.18 34.50 0.65
CA ASP A 15 -3.14 33.92 1.48
C ASP A 15 -3.64 32.61 2.14
N ALA A 16 -2.68 31.77 2.52
CA ALA A 16 -2.91 30.54 3.25
C ALA A 16 -3.78 30.73 4.51
N GLU A 17 -3.87 31.95 5.03
CA GLU A 17 -4.73 32.32 6.16
C GLU A 17 -6.22 32.28 5.83
N LEU A 18 -6.64 32.70 4.62
CA LEU A 18 -8.06 32.62 4.24
C LEU A 18 -8.53 31.18 4.14
N CYS A 19 -7.70 30.28 3.65
CA CYS A 19 -8.03 28.84 3.58
C CYS A 19 -8.21 28.18 4.97
N GLN A 20 -7.67 28.80 6.02
CA GLN A 20 -7.83 28.36 7.41
C GLN A 20 -8.98 29.07 8.14
N ALA A 21 -9.51 30.17 7.60
CA ALA A 21 -10.60 30.92 8.19
C ALA A 21 -11.90 30.09 8.28
N HIS A 22 -12.71 30.29 9.31
CA HIS A 22 -13.99 29.61 9.48
C HIS A 22 -15.14 30.34 8.78
N ALA A 23 -15.00 31.64 8.54
CA ALA A 23 -15.87 32.46 7.72
C ALA A 23 -15.09 33.69 7.26
N ALA A 24 -15.51 34.30 6.14
CA ALA A 24 -14.97 35.57 5.64
C ALA A 24 -16.09 36.62 5.72
N LEU A 25 -15.80 37.75 6.38
CA LEU A 25 -16.68 38.92 6.38
C LEU A 25 -16.06 39.94 5.45
N ILE A 26 -16.81 40.39 4.45
CA ILE A 26 -16.32 41.28 3.42
C ILE A 26 -17.31 42.42 3.23
N GLU A 27 -16.82 43.64 3.28
CA GLU A 27 -17.59 44.85 3.06
C GLU A 27 -17.72 45.12 1.56
N PHE A 28 -18.95 45.38 1.10
CA PHE A 28 -19.26 45.77 -0.25
C PHE A 28 -20.12 47.04 -0.22
N GLU A 29 -19.89 47.96 -1.16
CA GLU A 29 -20.72 49.15 -1.34
C GLU A 29 -21.98 48.79 -2.11
N ASP A 30 -21.81 48.15 -3.28
CA ASP A 30 -22.89 47.74 -4.17
C ASP A 30 -22.53 46.39 -4.83
N PHE A 31 -23.54 45.75 -5.46
CA PHE A 31 -23.28 44.54 -6.26
C PHE A 31 -22.93 44.90 -7.68
N ASP A 32 -21.68 44.70 -8.07
CA ASP A 32 -21.15 44.91 -9.40
C ASP A 32 -20.45 43.64 -9.95
N ALA A 33 -19.96 43.74 -11.21
CA ALA A 33 -19.25 42.64 -11.85
C ALA A 33 -17.92 42.27 -11.13
N GLN A 34 -17.29 43.25 -10.46
CA GLN A 34 -16.05 43.03 -9.71
C GLN A 34 -16.36 42.26 -8.40
N ALA A 35 -17.43 42.62 -7.68
CA ALA A 35 -17.89 41.93 -6.50
C ALA A 35 -18.23 40.44 -6.82
N ALA A 36 -18.96 40.21 -7.91
CA ALA A 36 -19.29 38.86 -8.38
C ALA A 36 -18.03 38.03 -8.72
N SER A 37 -17.08 38.62 -9.45
CA SER A 37 -15.80 37.97 -9.81
C SER A 37 -14.98 37.64 -8.57
N PHE A 38 -14.93 38.56 -7.61
CA PHE A 38 -14.19 38.38 -6.36
C PHE A 38 -14.80 37.26 -5.49
N ILE A 39 -16.12 37.23 -5.32
CA ILE A 39 -16.82 36.16 -4.59
C ILE A 39 -16.55 34.82 -5.25
N ASN A 40 -16.58 34.75 -6.59
CA ASN A 40 -16.32 33.51 -7.32
C ASN A 40 -14.86 33.05 -7.16
N SER A 41 -13.90 33.97 -7.09
CA SER A 41 -12.49 33.64 -6.84
C SER A 41 -12.29 33.01 -5.44
N ILE A 42 -12.92 33.57 -4.41
CA ILE A 42 -12.90 33.00 -3.05
C ILE A 42 -13.52 31.60 -3.03
N ARG A 43 -14.69 31.43 -3.67
CA ARG A 43 -15.37 30.13 -3.73
C ARG A 43 -14.53 29.06 -4.44
N THR A 44 -13.78 29.45 -5.44
CA THR A 44 -12.91 28.52 -6.18
C THR A 44 -11.68 28.14 -5.35
N GLN A 45 -11.06 29.08 -4.67
CA GLN A 45 -9.80 28.85 -3.94
C GLN A 45 -10.02 28.36 -2.51
N ALA A 46 -11.08 28.83 -1.84
CA ALA A 46 -11.43 28.46 -0.47
C ALA A 46 -12.89 27.99 -0.34
N PRO A 47 -13.33 26.93 -1.01
CA PRO A 47 -14.74 26.52 -1.08
C PRO A 47 -15.38 26.13 0.26
N ALA A 48 -14.58 25.88 1.28
CA ALA A 48 -15.04 25.57 2.63
C ALA A 48 -15.22 26.81 3.53
N VAL A 49 -14.95 28.01 3.00
CA VAL A 49 -15.05 29.27 3.76
C VAL A 49 -16.29 30.03 3.29
N PRO A 50 -17.38 30.08 4.09
CA PRO A 50 -18.56 30.87 3.77
C PRO A 50 -18.22 32.37 3.78
N VAL A 51 -18.65 33.07 2.75
CA VAL A 51 -18.53 34.54 2.64
C VAL A 51 -19.79 35.19 3.18
N ILE A 52 -19.66 36.17 4.05
CA ILE A 52 -20.73 37.03 4.55
C ILE A 52 -20.47 38.42 4.04
N ALA A 53 -21.44 38.98 3.31
CA ALA A 53 -21.36 40.36 2.80
C ALA A 53 -21.83 41.34 3.87
N LEU A 54 -21.01 42.38 4.12
CA LEU A 54 -21.39 43.54 4.90
C LEU A 54 -21.79 44.64 3.92
N LEU A 55 -23.05 45.10 3.93
CA LEU A 55 -23.58 46.06 2.98
C LEU A 55 -23.78 47.41 3.69
N GLY A 56 -23.13 48.45 3.21
CA GLY A 56 -23.25 49.80 3.75
C GLY A 56 -24.68 50.40 3.57
N ARG A 57 -25.33 50.04 2.45
CA ARG A 57 -26.70 50.42 2.13
C ARG A 57 -27.46 49.22 1.57
N PRO A 58 -28.02 48.35 2.43
CA PRO A 58 -28.70 47.17 1.97
C PRO A 58 -29.97 47.49 1.18
N SER A 59 -30.01 47.15 -0.11
CA SER A 59 -31.23 47.03 -0.89
C SER A 59 -31.65 45.56 -0.98
N PHE A 60 -32.97 45.33 -1.08
CA PHE A 60 -33.46 43.96 -1.26
C PHE A 60 -32.89 43.28 -2.52
N ARG A 61 -32.74 44.09 -3.60
CA ARG A 61 -32.20 43.63 -4.87
C ARG A 61 -30.74 43.25 -4.77
N ASP A 62 -29.91 44.05 -4.11
CA ASP A 62 -28.47 43.74 -3.95
C ASP A 62 -28.27 42.50 -3.07
N SER A 63 -29.01 42.41 -1.98
CA SER A 63 -28.96 41.19 -1.10
C SER A 63 -29.29 39.92 -1.87
N ALA A 64 -30.31 39.95 -2.74
CA ALA A 64 -30.63 38.80 -3.61
C ALA A 64 -29.51 38.46 -4.58
N CYS A 65 -28.92 39.46 -5.23
CA CYS A 65 -27.79 39.27 -6.17
C CYS A 65 -26.55 38.69 -5.47
N PHE A 66 -26.22 39.13 -4.25
CA PHE A 66 -25.16 38.56 -3.44
C PHE A 66 -25.39 37.09 -3.06
N ILE A 67 -26.64 36.74 -2.70
CA ILE A 67 -27.00 35.35 -2.38
C ILE A 67 -26.89 34.48 -3.65
N ASP A 68 -27.37 34.96 -4.79
CA ASP A 68 -27.24 34.24 -6.08
C ASP A 68 -25.80 34.07 -6.51
N ALA A 69 -24.91 35.02 -6.22
CA ALA A 69 -23.47 34.91 -6.41
C ALA A 69 -22.81 33.90 -5.43
N GLY A 70 -23.56 33.42 -4.42
CA GLY A 70 -23.14 32.36 -3.49
C GLY A 70 -22.57 32.86 -2.17
N VAL A 71 -22.88 34.08 -1.78
CA VAL A 71 -22.64 34.61 -0.43
C VAL A 71 -23.55 33.86 0.56
N PHE A 72 -23.04 33.59 1.74
CA PHE A 72 -23.78 32.84 2.77
C PHE A 72 -24.89 33.65 3.42
N GLY A 73 -24.68 34.94 3.58
CA GLY A 73 -25.62 35.86 4.16
C GLY A 73 -25.17 37.30 4.00
N CYS A 74 -26.10 38.24 4.08
CA CYS A 74 -25.83 39.67 4.00
C CYS A 74 -26.21 40.33 5.36
N LEU A 75 -25.35 41.23 5.85
CA LEU A 75 -25.52 42.01 7.05
C LEU A 75 -25.46 43.48 6.71
N GLY A 76 -26.28 44.32 7.31
CA GLY A 76 -26.31 45.76 7.09
C GLY A 76 -26.09 46.55 8.39
N PRO A 77 -26.04 47.89 8.32
CA PRO A 77 -25.87 48.77 9.49
C PRO A 77 -27.00 48.64 10.53
N ALA A 78 -28.18 48.19 10.09
CA ALA A 78 -29.32 47.96 10.95
C ALA A 78 -29.40 46.57 11.55
N SER A 79 -28.46 45.66 11.20
CA SER A 79 -28.45 44.30 11.75
C SER A 79 -28.14 44.31 13.24
N SER A 80 -28.96 43.62 13.99
CA SER A 80 -28.82 43.50 15.46
C SER A 80 -27.58 42.64 15.81
N ALA A 81 -27.05 42.86 17.01
CA ALA A 81 -25.93 42.00 17.50
C ALA A 81 -26.33 40.52 17.59
N GLU A 82 -27.60 40.20 17.66
CA GLU A 82 -28.14 38.85 17.70
C GLU A 82 -28.12 38.24 16.27
N GLU A 83 -28.58 38.95 15.25
CA GLU A 83 -28.52 38.53 13.85
C GLU A 83 -27.09 38.31 13.37
N ILE A 84 -26.16 39.18 13.75
CA ILE A 84 -24.73 39.03 13.44
C ILE A 84 -24.20 37.75 14.06
N ARG A 85 -24.55 37.47 15.32
CA ARG A 85 -24.08 36.27 16.04
C ARG A 85 -24.67 35.00 15.46
N GLU A 86 -25.95 34.99 15.14
CA GLU A 86 -26.61 33.84 14.50
C GLU A 86 -26.06 33.54 13.11
N THR A 87 -25.89 34.58 12.28
CA THR A 87 -25.31 34.42 10.93
C THR A 87 -23.87 33.90 10.98
N LEU A 88 -23.06 34.40 11.90
CA LEU A 88 -21.67 33.90 12.11
C LEU A 88 -21.67 32.45 12.63
N ALA A 89 -22.53 32.11 13.60
CA ALA A 89 -22.59 30.75 14.12
C ALA A 89 -23.05 29.76 13.05
N ALA A 90 -24.02 30.12 12.23
CA ALA A 90 -24.49 29.31 11.11
C ALA A 90 -23.42 29.16 10.03
N ALA A 91 -22.66 30.22 9.71
CA ALA A 91 -21.55 30.18 8.77
C ALA A 91 -20.40 29.27 9.27
N ILE A 92 -20.03 29.36 10.54
CA ILE A 92 -19.02 28.52 11.17
C ILE A 92 -19.44 27.05 11.13
N THR A 93 -20.71 26.76 11.46
CA THR A 93 -21.29 25.42 11.41
C THR A 93 -21.25 24.85 9.98
N LYS A 94 -21.62 25.68 8.97
CA LYS A 94 -21.55 25.31 7.54
C LYS A 94 -20.10 25.04 7.12
N SER A 95 -19.15 25.88 7.52
CA SER A 95 -17.74 25.67 7.25
C SER A 95 -17.23 24.35 7.83
N ALA A 96 -17.56 24.05 9.08
CA ALA A 96 -17.20 22.79 9.73
C ALA A 96 -17.76 21.59 8.95
N LYS A 97 -19.05 21.65 8.57
CA LYS A 97 -19.70 20.60 7.79
C LYS A 97 -19.09 20.43 6.38
N LEU A 98 -18.77 21.53 5.68
CA LEU A 98 -18.10 21.50 4.36
C LEU A 98 -16.69 20.92 4.44
N ARG A 99 -15.95 21.22 5.51
CA ARG A 99 -14.62 20.65 5.76
C ARG A 99 -14.72 19.16 6.08
N GLN A 100 -15.69 18.78 6.89
CA GLN A 100 -15.95 17.38 7.20
C GLN A 100 -16.34 16.59 5.95
N ASN A 101 -17.29 17.10 5.14
CA ASN A 101 -17.69 16.47 3.88
C ASN A 101 -16.51 16.40 2.86
N ARG A 102 -15.62 17.38 2.86
CA ARG A 102 -14.42 17.37 2.02
C ARG A 102 -13.41 16.31 2.49
N VAL A 103 -13.25 16.15 3.80
CA VAL A 103 -12.43 15.05 4.36
C VAL A 103 -13.07 13.71 4.03
N GLU A 104 -14.38 13.59 4.12
CA GLU A 104 -15.12 12.37 3.76
C GLU A 104 -15.03 12.08 2.25
N SER A 105 -15.17 13.08 1.38
CA SER A 105 -15.06 12.90 -0.09
C SER A 105 -13.63 12.55 -0.54
N ILE A 106 -12.61 13.14 0.09
CA ILE A 106 -11.21 12.74 -0.13
C ILE A 106 -10.98 11.34 0.45
N ALA A 107 -11.57 11.05 1.60
CA ALA A 107 -11.56 9.72 2.18
C ALA A 107 -12.24 8.68 1.27
N GLU A 108 -13.28 9.04 0.54
CA GLU A 108 -13.93 8.17 -0.44
C GLU A 108 -13.11 7.99 -1.73
N ALA A 109 -12.41 9.03 -2.18
CA ALA A 109 -11.59 8.95 -3.40
C ALA A 109 -10.44 7.91 -3.26
N TRP A 110 -9.75 7.85 -2.12
CA TRP A 110 -8.73 6.83 -1.90
C TRP A 110 -9.32 5.42 -1.75
N ARG A 111 -10.55 5.31 -1.23
CA ARG A 111 -11.23 4.03 -1.02
C ARG A 111 -11.48 3.30 -2.34
N SER A 112 -11.69 4.02 -3.44
CA SER A 112 -11.86 3.44 -4.77
C SER A 112 -10.61 2.70 -5.28
N HIS A 113 -9.44 3.01 -4.75
CA HIS A 113 -8.20 2.29 -5.08
C HIS A 113 -8.04 0.98 -4.31
N LEU A 114 -8.68 0.85 -3.14
CA LEU A 114 -8.66 -0.37 -2.34
C LEU A 114 -9.89 -1.22 -2.64
N VAL A 115 -9.84 -2.01 -3.71
CA VAL A 115 -10.96 -2.83 -4.18
C VAL A 115 -11.25 -3.99 -3.22
N GLY A 116 -12.49 -4.08 -2.75
CA GLY A 116 -12.97 -5.14 -1.86
C GLY A 116 -13.97 -4.61 -0.82
N THR A 117 -14.81 -5.50 -0.32
CA THR A 117 -15.84 -5.23 0.71
C THR A 117 -15.83 -6.28 1.81
N SER A 118 -14.86 -7.19 1.80
CA SER A 118 -14.70 -8.19 2.86
C SER A 118 -14.39 -7.52 4.21
N GLU A 119 -14.78 -8.16 5.29
CA GLU A 119 -14.51 -7.67 6.65
C GLU A 119 -12.99 -7.43 6.87
N ALA A 120 -12.14 -8.28 6.29
CA ALA A 120 -10.70 -8.14 6.38
C ALA A 120 -10.20 -6.82 5.74
N ILE A 121 -10.70 -6.47 4.55
CA ILE A 121 -10.36 -5.20 3.87
C ILE A 121 -10.99 -4.00 4.55
N GLU A 122 -12.20 -4.12 5.10
CA GLU A 122 -12.82 -3.02 5.85
C GLU A 122 -12.05 -2.69 7.15
N LYS A 123 -11.52 -3.69 7.85
CA LYS A 123 -10.61 -3.46 8.99
C LYS A 123 -9.35 -2.69 8.57
N VAL A 124 -8.74 -3.08 7.45
CA VAL A 124 -7.58 -2.37 6.88
C VAL A 124 -7.96 -0.93 6.52
N ALA A 125 -9.06 -0.73 5.80
CA ALA A 125 -9.55 0.58 5.41
C ALA A 125 -9.83 1.48 6.62
N HIS A 126 -10.37 0.92 7.70
CA HIS A 126 -10.59 1.65 8.95
C HIS A 126 -9.28 2.16 9.57
N ILE A 127 -8.26 1.30 9.69
CA ILE A 127 -6.95 1.70 10.22
C ILE A 127 -6.31 2.76 9.31
N MET A 128 -6.37 2.57 7.98
CA MET A 128 -5.83 3.52 7.01
C MET A 128 -6.49 4.90 7.16
N ARG A 129 -7.80 4.97 7.38
CA ARG A 129 -8.52 6.23 7.63
C ARG A 129 -8.04 6.93 8.89
N LEU A 130 -7.83 6.19 9.99
CA LEU A 130 -7.35 6.73 11.26
C LEU A 130 -5.94 7.30 11.16
N VAL A 131 -5.06 6.65 10.37
CA VAL A 131 -3.66 7.05 10.27
C VAL A 131 -3.40 8.08 9.17
N ALA A 132 -4.32 8.25 8.23
CA ALA A 132 -4.15 9.14 7.07
C ALA A 132 -3.73 10.56 7.45
N SER A 133 -4.42 11.18 8.41
CA SER A 133 -4.15 12.55 8.89
C SER A 133 -2.98 12.64 9.87
N ARG A 134 -2.33 11.52 10.23
CA ARG A 134 -1.25 11.49 11.21
C ARG A 134 0.10 11.51 10.52
N ARG A 135 1.12 12.07 11.21
CA ARG A 135 2.52 12.05 10.73
C ARG A 135 3.29 10.81 11.14
N SER A 136 2.63 9.89 11.87
CA SER A 136 3.23 8.65 12.34
C SER A 136 3.70 7.77 11.19
N THR A 137 4.79 7.05 11.41
CA THR A 137 5.27 6.02 10.50
C THR A 137 4.26 4.87 10.45
N VAL A 138 4.04 4.34 9.27
CA VAL A 138 3.16 3.19 9.03
C VAL A 138 3.99 2.04 8.51
N LEU A 139 3.84 0.87 9.11
CA LEU A 139 4.44 -0.38 8.63
C LEU A 139 3.36 -1.29 8.06
N ILE A 140 3.43 -1.56 6.76
CA ILE A 140 2.48 -2.40 6.05
C ILE A 140 3.07 -3.80 5.89
N GLY A 141 2.56 -4.76 6.66
CA GLY A 141 2.91 -6.18 6.55
C GLY A 141 1.95 -6.93 5.62
N GLY A 142 2.43 -8.02 5.04
CA GLY A 142 1.60 -8.94 4.25
C GLY A 142 2.36 -9.61 3.12
N GLU A 143 1.83 -10.70 2.63
CA GLU A 143 2.44 -11.50 1.56
C GLU A 143 2.69 -10.70 0.29
N THR A 144 3.59 -11.20 -0.56
CA THR A 144 3.82 -10.61 -1.88
C THR A 144 2.54 -10.63 -2.71
N GLY A 145 2.27 -9.51 -3.40
CA GLY A 145 1.10 -9.39 -4.27
C GLY A 145 -0.24 -9.10 -3.56
N THR A 146 -0.27 -8.83 -2.25
CA THR A 146 -1.50 -8.48 -1.51
C THR A 146 -2.00 -7.05 -1.76
N GLY A 147 -1.16 -6.17 -2.35
CA GLY A 147 -1.49 -4.78 -2.64
C GLY A 147 -0.93 -3.77 -1.63
N LYS A 148 0.23 -4.05 -0.99
CA LYS A 148 0.89 -3.16 -0.02
C LYS A 148 1.17 -1.76 -0.60
N GLU A 149 1.63 -1.67 -1.85
CA GLU A 149 1.85 -0.37 -2.52
C GLU A 149 0.54 0.40 -2.75
N VAL A 150 -0.53 -0.31 -3.14
CA VAL A 150 -1.87 0.30 -3.29
C VAL A 150 -2.34 0.89 -1.96
N ALA A 151 -2.16 0.15 -0.85
CA ALA A 151 -2.47 0.64 0.49
C ALA A 151 -1.63 1.88 0.87
N ALA A 152 -0.33 1.88 0.58
CA ALA A 152 0.54 3.04 0.83
C ALA A 152 0.11 4.27 0.04
N ARG A 153 -0.22 4.12 -1.26
CA ARG A 153 -0.76 5.20 -2.09
C ARG A 153 -2.10 5.72 -1.57
N ALA A 154 -2.99 4.82 -1.15
CA ALA A 154 -4.28 5.18 -0.58
C ALA A 154 -4.13 5.98 0.73
N ILE A 155 -3.21 5.59 1.63
CA ILE A 155 -2.88 6.35 2.85
C ILE A 155 -2.35 7.75 2.51
N HIS A 156 -1.48 7.86 1.49
CA HIS A 156 -0.97 9.15 1.03
C HIS A 156 -2.10 10.03 0.48
N MET A 157 -2.95 9.49 -0.40
CA MET A 157 -4.10 10.21 -0.99
C MET A 157 -5.12 10.66 0.04
N ALA A 158 -5.30 9.91 1.12
CA ALA A 158 -6.19 10.27 2.22
C ALA A 158 -5.57 11.29 3.20
N SER A 159 -4.30 11.67 3.02
CA SER A 159 -3.57 12.54 3.94
C SER A 159 -3.63 14.02 3.54
N ASP A 160 -3.19 14.89 4.45
CA ASP A 160 -2.94 16.32 4.21
C ASP A 160 -1.84 16.56 3.16
N ARG A 161 -1.07 15.51 2.80
CA ARG A 161 0.00 15.53 1.80
C ARG A 161 -0.43 14.96 0.44
N ALA A 162 -1.71 14.72 0.19
CA ALA A 162 -2.23 14.11 -1.05
C ALA A 162 -1.80 14.81 -2.34
N LYS A 163 -1.54 16.13 -2.29
CA LYS A 163 -1.06 16.94 -3.42
C LYS A 163 0.46 17.09 -3.47
N ARG A 164 1.18 16.46 -2.55
CA ARG A 164 2.64 16.52 -2.45
C ARG A 164 3.27 15.29 -3.10
N PRO A 165 4.59 15.26 -3.30
CA PRO A 165 5.25 14.09 -3.90
C PRO A 165 4.99 12.79 -3.12
N PHE A 166 4.75 11.71 -3.87
CA PHE A 166 4.79 10.32 -3.37
C PHE A 166 5.94 9.61 -4.07
N VAL A 167 7.01 9.33 -3.33
CA VAL A 167 8.22 8.70 -3.86
C VAL A 167 8.27 7.26 -3.37
N ALA A 168 8.11 6.31 -4.28
CA ALA A 168 8.21 4.88 -3.99
C ALA A 168 9.63 4.38 -4.27
N VAL A 169 10.16 3.58 -3.36
CA VAL A 169 11.46 2.93 -3.47
C VAL A 169 11.31 1.47 -3.07
N ASN A 170 11.67 0.56 -3.95
CA ASN A 170 11.74 -0.86 -3.62
C ASN A 170 13.20 -1.18 -3.22
N CYS A 171 13.40 -1.51 -1.94
CA CYS A 171 14.73 -1.75 -1.38
C CYS A 171 15.38 -3.02 -1.93
N GLY A 172 14.59 -4.06 -2.25
CA GLY A 172 15.10 -5.30 -2.82
C GLY A 172 15.42 -5.23 -4.31
N ALA A 173 14.90 -4.22 -5.04
CA ALA A 173 15.13 -4.09 -6.48
C ALA A 173 16.41 -3.29 -6.83
N ILE A 174 17.00 -2.59 -5.87
CA ILE A 174 18.20 -1.76 -6.07
C ILE A 174 19.42 -2.54 -5.58
N PRO A 175 20.49 -2.65 -6.39
CA PRO A 175 21.74 -3.26 -5.94
C PRO A 175 22.30 -2.62 -4.65
N GLU A 176 22.84 -3.43 -3.75
CA GLU A 176 23.32 -2.99 -2.43
C GLU A 176 24.32 -1.83 -2.48
N ASN A 177 25.20 -1.81 -3.48
CA ASN A 177 26.19 -0.75 -3.69
C ASN A 177 25.60 0.57 -4.20
N LEU A 178 24.35 0.60 -4.66
CA LEU A 178 23.69 1.79 -5.20
C LEU A 178 22.57 2.31 -4.30
N ILE A 179 22.00 1.46 -3.47
CA ILE A 179 20.81 1.82 -2.67
C ILE A 179 21.10 2.99 -1.72
N GLU A 180 22.30 3.11 -1.17
CA GLU A 180 22.69 4.24 -0.33
C GLU A 180 22.65 5.55 -1.11
N ALA A 181 23.29 5.59 -2.28
CA ALA A 181 23.31 6.78 -3.14
C ALA A 181 21.92 7.15 -3.68
N GLU A 182 21.08 6.14 -3.97
CA GLU A 182 19.69 6.40 -4.37
C GLU A 182 18.84 6.96 -3.22
N LEU A 183 18.93 6.41 -2.01
CA LEU A 183 18.12 6.87 -0.87
C LEU A 183 18.54 8.26 -0.39
N PHE A 184 19.85 8.47 -0.15
CA PHE A 184 20.36 9.66 0.54
C PHE A 184 21.04 10.67 -0.38
N GLY A 185 21.29 10.29 -1.67
CA GLY A 185 22.02 11.13 -2.60
C GLY A 185 23.53 11.05 -2.42
N HIS A 186 24.27 11.64 -3.36
CA HIS A 186 25.73 11.67 -3.33
C HIS A 186 26.28 13.04 -3.75
N ALA A 187 27.42 13.41 -3.18
CA ALA A 187 28.22 14.53 -3.61
C ALA A 187 29.08 14.16 -4.82
N LYS A 188 29.57 15.17 -5.55
CA LYS A 188 30.53 14.95 -6.64
C LYS A 188 31.79 14.26 -6.10
N GLY A 189 32.21 13.16 -6.76
CA GLY A 189 33.40 12.42 -6.36
C GLY A 189 33.20 11.40 -5.22
N ALA A 190 31.98 11.16 -4.78
CA ALA A 190 31.69 10.22 -3.70
C ALA A 190 32.09 8.76 -3.99
N PHE A 191 32.08 8.37 -5.25
CA PHE A 191 32.55 7.06 -5.73
C PHE A 191 33.05 7.14 -7.18
N THR A 192 33.70 6.10 -7.67
CA THR A 192 34.19 6.01 -9.06
C THR A 192 33.03 6.07 -10.04
N GLY A 193 32.89 7.20 -10.76
CA GLY A 193 31.78 7.48 -11.68
C GLY A 193 30.81 8.59 -11.20
N ALA A 194 30.98 9.13 -10.00
CA ALA A 194 30.19 10.26 -9.50
C ALA A 194 30.65 11.59 -10.11
N VAL A 195 30.32 11.83 -11.40
CA VAL A 195 30.70 13.04 -12.16
C VAL A 195 30.02 14.31 -11.61
N GLY A 196 28.82 14.18 -11.03
CA GLY A 196 28.02 15.26 -10.46
C GLY A 196 27.44 14.91 -9.10
N SER A 197 26.89 15.89 -8.38
CA SER A 197 26.05 15.64 -7.21
C SER A 197 24.63 15.28 -7.65
N ARG A 198 23.98 14.34 -6.93
CA ARG A 198 22.58 13.95 -7.19
C ARG A 198 21.79 13.90 -5.88
N SER A 199 20.59 14.49 -5.89
CA SER A 199 19.65 14.43 -4.75
C SER A 199 19.09 13.01 -4.59
N GLY A 200 18.98 12.57 -3.33
CA GLY A 200 18.41 11.26 -2.98
C GLY A 200 16.88 11.25 -2.99
N ARG A 201 16.31 10.05 -2.83
CA ARG A 201 14.86 9.84 -2.78
C ARG A 201 14.21 10.54 -1.61
N PHE A 202 14.88 10.65 -0.47
CA PHE A 202 14.38 11.42 0.66
C PHE A 202 14.26 12.91 0.34
N GLU A 203 15.20 13.50 -0.36
CA GLU A 203 15.12 14.89 -0.80
C GLU A 203 13.99 15.09 -1.82
N GLN A 204 13.82 14.15 -2.76
CA GLN A 204 12.74 14.19 -3.75
C GLN A 204 11.34 14.08 -3.10
N ALA A 205 11.25 13.46 -1.93
CA ALA A 205 10.02 13.30 -1.16
C ALA A 205 9.73 14.49 -0.22
N GLU A 206 10.51 15.58 -0.29
CA GLU A 206 10.37 16.73 0.60
C GLU A 206 8.94 17.30 0.63
N GLY A 207 8.42 17.52 1.82
CA GLY A 207 7.03 17.95 2.04
C GLY A 207 5.98 16.87 1.78
N GLY A 208 6.37 15.72 1.20
CA GLY A 208 5.51 14.63 0.75
C GLY A 208 5.63 13.36 1.59
N THR A 209 5.59 12.23 0.89
CA THR A 209 5.65 10.88 1.49
C THR A 209 6.67 10.04 0.74
N ILE A 210 7.53 9.33 1.47
CA ILE A 210 8.36 8.25 0.93
C ILE A 210 7.74 6.90 1.30
N PHE A 211 7.67 6.01 0.33
CA PHE A 211 7.25 4.63 0.51
C PHE A 211 8.45 3.72 0.29
N LEU A 212 8.83 2.98 1.33
CA LEU A 212 9.95 2.03 1.33
C LEU A 212 9.37 0.61 1.25
N ASP A 213 9.35 0.05 0.04
CA ASP A 213 8.87 -1.32 -0.15
C ASP A 213 10.01 -2.32 0.10
N GLU A 214 9.64 -3.50 0.61
CA GLU A 214 10.54 -4.59 1.00
C GLU A 214 11.68 -4.10 1.94
N ILE A 215 11.28 -3.40 3.01
CA ILE A 215 12.23 -2.82 3.98
C ILE A 215 13.08 -3.88 4.69
N GLY A 216 12.60 -5.14 4.74
CA GLY A 216 13.36 -6.27 5.27
C GLY A 216 14.63 -6.61 4.48
N ASP A 217 14.69 -6.19 3.20
CA ASP A 217 15.84 -6.42 2.31
C ASP A 217 16.88 -5.29 2.38
N LEU A 218 16.64 -4.25 3.21
CA LEU A 218 17.60 -3.16 3.36
C LEU A 218 18.88 -3.67 4.05
N PRO A 219 20.08 -3.44 3.46
CA PRO A 219 21.36 -3.84 4.04
C PRO A 219 21.53 -3.34 5.49
N PHE A 220 22.04 -4.20 6.37
CA PHE A 220 22.14 -3.95 7.81
C PHE A 220 22.84 -2.64 8.16
N GLU A 221 23.89 -2.28 7.42
CA GLU A 221 24.64 -1.03 7.60
C GLU A 221 23.77 0.22 7.32
N LEU A 222 22.88 0.13 6.33
CA LEU A 222 22.00 1.25 5.95
C LEU A 222 20.82 1.42 6.90
N GLN A 223 20.46 0.39 7.64
CA GLN A 223 19.40 0.46 8.65
C GLN A 223 19.74 1.48 9.75
N ALA A 224 21.02 1.60 10.13
CA ALA A 224 21.46 2.61 11.09
C ALA A 224 21.31 4.05 10.55
N LYS A 225 21.59 4.26 9.25
CA LYS A 225 21.40 5.56 8.60
C LYS A 225 19.91 5.91 8.49
N LEU A 226 19.07 4.95 8.10
CA LEU A 226 17.63 5.12 8.06
C LEU A 226 17.06 5.48 9.44
N LEU A 227 17.53 4.82 10.50
CA LEU A 227 17.12 5.13 11.88
C LEU A 227 17.38 6.60 12.23
N ARG A 228 18.57 7.13 11.90
CA ARG A 228 18.90 8.54 12.11
C ARG A 228 17.95 9.47 11.36
N VAL A 229 17.66 9.17 10.11
CA VAL A 229 16.69 9.94 9.29
C VAL A 229 15.30 9.97 9.96
N LEU A 230 14.84 8.84 10.50
CA LEU A 230 13.55 8.76 11.19
C LEU A 230 13.52 9.51 12.53
N GLN A 231 14.68 9.64 13.20
CA GLN A 231 14.81 10.30 14.52
C GLN A 231 15.06 11.80 14.38
N GLU A 232 16.05 12.16 13.59
CA GLU A 232 16.60 13.52 13.51
C GLU A 232 15.95 14.34 12.40
N ARG A 233 15.30 13.67 11.41
CA ARG A 233 14.75 14.28 10.20
C ARG A 233 15.80 15.03 9.38
N GLU A 234 16.98 14.45 9.32
CA GLU A 234 18.12 14.95 8.59
C GLU A 234 18.77 13.83 7.79
N ILE A 235 19.36 14.18 6.66
CA ILE A 235 20.12 13.27 5.81
C ILE A 235 21.52 13.80 5.56
N HIS A 236 22.46 12.88 5.36
CA HIS A 236 23.81 13.18 4.91
C HIS A 236 24.03 12.51 3.55
N ARG A 237 24.45 13.30 2.56
CA ARG A 237 24.79 12.77 1.24
C ARG A 237 26.07 11.95 1.31
N LEU A 238 26.15 10.87 0.51
CA LEU A 238 27.34 10.06 0.40
C LEU A 238 28.53 10.92 -0.09
N GLY A 239 29.67 10.87 0.64
CA GLY A 239 30.85 11.68 0.34
C GLY A 239 30.72 13.18 0.63
N GLY A 240 29.62 13.63 1.23
CA GLY A 240 29.39 15.01 1.64
C GLY A 240 29.40 15.16 3.19
N SER A 241 29.71 16.37 3.67
CA SER A 241 29.63 16.74 5.09
C SER A 241 28.34 17.50 5.42
N ASP A 242 27.57 17.91 4.41
CA ASP A 242 26.43 18.77 4.61
C ASP A 242 25.21 17.98 5.10
N THR A 243 24.57 18.52 6.14
CA THR A 243 23.33 18.00 6.68
C THR A 243 22.14 18.70 6.02
N VAL A 244 21.23 17.91 5.47
CA VAL A 244 20.00 18.41 4.83
C VAL A 244 18.80 18.02 5.69
N LYS A 245 18.06 19.03 6.20
CA LYS A 245 16.81 18.81 6.93
C LYS A 245 15.70 18.41 5.98
N ILE A 246 14.88 17.44 6.39
CA ILE A 246 13.77 16.92 5.59
C ILE A 246 12.47 16.85 6.40
N ASN A 247 11.36 17.13 5.72
CA ASN A 247 10.01 16.98 6.27
C ASN A 247 9.23 15.94 5.46
N VAL A 248 9.58 14.67 5.63
CA VAL A 248 9.01 13.55 4.86
C VAL A 248 8.21 12.64 5.79
N ARG A 249 7.02 12.21 5.35
CA ARG A 249 6.26 11.13 5.97
C ARG A 249 6.79 9.80 5.44
N VAL A 250 7.02 8.84 6.34
CA VAL A 250 7.53 7.51 5.96
C VAL A 250 6.43 6.47 6.08
N ILE A 251 6.25 5.69 5.01
CA ILE A 251 5.45 4.46 4.99
C ILE A 251 6.41 3.35 4.55
N ALA A 252 6.52 2.29 5.32
CA ALA A 252 7.35 1.13 5.00
C ALA A 252 6.47 -0.10 4.75
N ALA A 253 6.93 -1.01 3.89
CA ALA A 253 6.25 -2.28 3.65
C ALA A 253 7.23 -3.45 3.62
N THR A 254 6.75 -4.63 4.00
CA THR A 254 7.53 -5.86 3.95
C THR A 254 6.63 -7.09 3.84
N ASN A 255 7.13 -8.14 3.20
CA ASN A 255 6.59 -9.49 3.24
C ASN A 255 7.36 -10.39 4.22
N ALA A 256 8.51 -9.92 4.72
CA ALA A 256 9.36 -10.67 5.64
C ALA A 256 8.84 -10.57 7.09
N ASP A 257 9.10 -11.59 7.86
CA ASP A 257 8.93 -11.60 9.31
C ASP A 257 10.10 -10.84 9.95
N LEU A 258 9.90 -9.54 10.25
CA LEU A 258 10.93 -8.69 10.83
C LEU A 258 11.40 -9.18 12.21
N PRO A 259 10.55 -9.63 13.15
CA PRO A 259 10.96 -10.31 14.37
C PRO A 259 11.95 -11.45 14.13
N ALA A 260 11.67 -12.35 13.20
CA ALA A 260 12.59 -13.44 12.86
C ALA A 260 13.91 -12.94 12.28
N LEU A 261 13.89 -11.85 11.49
CA LEU A 261 15.13 -11.21 10.99
C LEU A 261 15.95 -10.55 12.11
N ILE A 262 15.30 -10.02 13.16
CA ILE A 262 15.98 -9.47 14.34
C ILE A 262 16.73 -10.59 15.08
N GLU A 263 16.08 -11.73 15.33
CA GLU A 263 16.71 -12.90 15.96
C GLU A 263 17.94 -13.38 15.15
N GLN A 264 17.85 -13.34 13.83
CA GLN A 264 18.95 -13.67 12.91
C GLN A 264 20.03 -12.57 12.80
N ARG A 265 19.90 -11.44 13.51
CA ARG A 265 20.78 -10.26 13.42
C ARG A 265 20.88 -9.66 12.01
N ARG A 266 19.84 -9.83 11.19
CA ARG A 266 19.72 -9.26 9.85
C ARG A 266 18.91 -7.98 9.81
N PHE A 267 18.13 -7.71 10.86
CA PHE A 267 17.38 -6.47 11.04
C PHE A 267 17.60 -5.90 12.44
N ARG A 268 17.68 -4.57 12.55
CA ARG A 268 17.92 -3.89 13.83
C ARG A 268 16.61 -3.73 14.60
N GLU A 269 16.65 -4.08 15.86
CA GLU A 269 15.50 -3.96 16.77
C GLU A 269 15.07 -2.49 16.99
N ASP A 270 16.03 -1.56 17.10
CA ASP A 270 15.75 -0.13 17.27
C ASP A 270 15.03 0.48 16.06
N LEU A 271 15.40 0.08 14.85
CA LEU A 271 14.72 0.48 13.62
C LEU A 271 13.31 -0.11 13.55
N TYR A 272 13.13 -1.37 13.94
CA TYR A 272 11.82 -2.02 13.97
C TYR A 272 10.83 -1.22 14.81
N TYR A 273 11.16 -0.88 16.06
CA TYR A 273 10.26 -0.10 16.91
C TYR A 273 9.99 1.31 16.37
N ARG A 274 10.92 1.89 15.63
CA ARG A 274 10.72 3.21 15.00
C ARG A 274 9.84 3.16 13.75
N LEU A 275 9.85 2.05 13.03
CA LEU A 275 8.99 1.80 11.85
C LEU A 275 7.59 1.33 12.27
N ASN A 276 7.50 0.43 13.25
CA ASN A 276 6.28 -0.23 13.68
C ASN A 276 5.46 0.61 14.68
N VAL A 277 5.21 1.89 14.35
CA VAL A 277 4.37 2.77 15.17
C VAL A 277 2.89 2.47 14.94
N VAL A 278 2.48 2.31 13.67
CA VAL A 278 1.13 1.89 13.30
C VAL A 278 1.25 0.72 12.33
N PRO A 279 1.02 -0.52 12.81
CA PRO A 279 0.99 -1.67 11.93
C PRO A 279 -0.30 -1.71 11.11
N VAL A 280 -0.17 -2.02 9.82
CA VAL A 280 -1.27 -2.31 8.90
C VAL A 280 -0.98 -3.68 8.28
N HIS A 281 -1.87 -4.64 8.45
CA HIS A 281 -1.69 -5.97 7.86
C HIS A 281 -2.59 -6.14 6.66
N MET A 282 -1.99 -6.38 5.48
CA MET A 282 -2.72 -6.67 4.24
C MET A 282 -3.08 -8.15 4.18
N PRO A 283 -4.37 -8.50 4.20
CA PRO A 283 -4.80 -9.89 4.20
C PRO A 283 -4.46 -10.56 2.85
N PRO A 284 -4.03 -11.84 2.86
CA PRO A 284 -3.87 -12.60 1.64
C PRO A 284 -5.23 -12.84 0.96
N LEU A 285 -5.24 -13.08 -0.35
CA LEU A 285 -6.48 -13.18 -1.12
C LEU A 285 -7.37 -14.35 -0.67
N ARG A 286 -6.78 -15.43 -0.16
CA ARG A 286 -7.52 -16.58 0.42
C ARG A 286 -8.37 -16.23 1.66
N GLU A 287 -8.06 -15.14 2.37
CA GLU A 287 -8.84 -14.65 3.53
C GLU A 287 -9.93 -13.64 3.12
N ARG A 288 -10.00 -13.29 1.83
CA ARG A 288 -10.99 -12.34 1.27
C ARG A 288 -11.58 -12.81 -0.05
N LEU A 289 -11.92 -14.09 -0.14
CA LEU A 289 -12.48 -14.71 -1.37
C LEU A 289 -13.75 -14.03 -1.87
N SER A 290 -14.53 -13.41 -0.97
CA SER A 290 -15.69 -12.59 -1.32
C SER A 290 -15.36 -11.38 -2.19
N ASP A 291 -14.11 -10.90 -2.18
CA ASP A 291 -13.67 -9.76 -2.97
C ASP A 291 -13.27 -10.16 -4.41
N ILE A 292 -13.09 -11.46 -4.70
CA ILE A 292 -12.67 -11.93 -6.02
C ILE A 292 -13.56 -11.40 -7.16
N PRO A 293 -14.90 -11.45 -7.08
CA PRO A 293 -15.73 -10.91 -8.17
C PRO A 293 -15.54 -9.41 -8.41
N LEU A 294 -15.31 -8.62 -7.33
CA LEU A 294 -15.05 -7.19 -7.44
C LEU A 294 -13.69 -6.91 -8.07
N LEU A 295 -12.66 -7.66 -7.66
CA LEU A 295 -11.31 -7.57 -8.21
C LEU A 295 -11.29 -7.97 -9.69
N VAL A 296 -11.94 -9.08 -10.06
CA VAL A 296 -12.06 -9.54 -11.43
C VAL A 296 -12.70 -8.48 -12.32
N ASN A 297 -13.85 -7.93 -11.91
CA ASN A 297 -14.52 -6.86 -12.63
C ASN A 297 -13.66 -5.60 -12.75
N HIS A 298 -12.92 -5.26 -11.70
CA HIS A 298 -11.99 -4.14 -11.70
C HIS A 298 -10.88 -4.33 -12.73
N PHE A 299 -10.23 -5.51 -12.73
CA PHE A 299 -9.13 -5.81 -13.66
C PHE A 299 -9.61 -5.87 -15.10
N ILE A 300 -10.74 -6.53 -15.38
CA ILE A 300 -11.30 -6.57 -16.74
C ILE A 300 -11.55 -5.16 -17.27
N ARG A 301 -12.19 -4.29 -16.46
CA ARG A 301 -12.43 -2.90 -16.89
C ARG A 301 -11.12 -2.16 -17.14
N LYS A 302 -10.14 -2.31 -16.26
CA LYS A 302 -8.82 -1.69 -16.38
C LYS A 302 -8.12 -2.14 -17.67
N ILE A 303 -8.08 -3.45 -17.92
CA ILE A 303 -7.40 -4.06 -19.07
C ILE A 303 -8.13 -3.70 -20.36
N CYS A 304 -9.43 -3.90 -20.43
CA CYS A 304 -10.23 -3.56 -21.61
C CYS A 304 -10.15 -2.06 -21.97
N SER A 305 -10.13 -1.18 -20.95
CA SER A 305 -9.95 0.25 -21.19
C SER A 305 -8.57 0.59 -21.74
N ALA A 306 -7.51 -0.10 -21.27
CA ALA A 306 -6.14 0.09 -21.78
C ALA A 306 -5.99 -0.42 -23.22
N GLU A 307 -6.65 -1.51 -23.57
CA GLU A 307 -6.66 -2.11 -24.93
C GLU A 307 -7.66 -1.42 -25.89
N GLY A 308 -8.50 -0.50 -25.39
CA GLY A 308 -9.53 0.16 -26.21
C GLY A 308 -10.67 -0.75 -26.67
N ILE A 309 -10.92 -1.87 -25.95
CA ILE A 309 -11.97 -2.84 -26.24
C ILE A 309 -13.15 -2.73 -25.26
N SER A 310 -14.30 -3.23 -25.67
CA SER A 310 -15.49 -3.28 -24.80
C SER A 310 -15.25 -4.18 -23.58
N PRO A 311 -15.73 -3.79 -22.38
CA PRO A 311 -15.61 -4.63 -21.20
C PRO A 311 -16.25 -6.01 -21.38
N LYS A 312 -15.49 -7.06 -21.06
CA LYS A 312 -15.94 -8.45 -21.17
C LYS A 312 -16.66 -8.90 -19.90
N GLN A 313 -17.48 -9.92 -20.00
CA GLN A 313 -18.17 -10.55 -18.88
C GLN A 313 -17.49 -11.87 -18.51
N VAL A 314 -17.58 -12.27 -17.25
CA VAL A 314 -17.07 -13.55 -16.78
C VAL A 314 -18.21 -14.49 -16.47
N SER A 315 -18.11 -15.76 -16.90
CA SER A 315 -19.13 -16.76 -16.61
C SER A 315 -19.21 -17.06 -15.09
N PRO A 316 -20.38 -17.42 -14.57
CA PRO A 316 -20.50 -17.83 -13.15
C PRO A 316 -19.57 -19.01 -12.80
N ALA A 317 -19.45 -20.00 -13.68
CA ALA A 317 -18.54 -21.14 -13.49
C ALA A 317 -17.08 -20.69 -13.35
N THR A 318 -16.63 -19.76 -14.21
CA THR A 318 -15.30 -19.17 -14.14
C THR A 318 -15.07 -18.42 -12.81
N LEU A 319 -16.07 -17.68 -12.31
CA LEU A 319 -15.96 -17.03 -11.00
C LEU A 319 -15.82 -18.04 -9.86
N ASP A 320 -16.52 -19.16 -9.92
CA ASP A 320 -16.44 -20.20 -8.91
C ASP A 320 -15.07 -20.92 -8.97
N ALA A 321 -14.53 -21.16 -10.17
CA ALA A 321 -13.17 -21.67 -10.33
C ALA A 321 -12.11 -20.73 -9.74
N LEU A 322 -12.26 -19.41 -9.96
CA LEU A 322 -11.38 -18.40 -9.40
C LEU A 322 -11.48 -18.32 -7.87
N ARG A 323 -12.66 -18.51 -7.28
CA ARG A 323 -12.85 -18.57 -5.82
C ARG A 323 -12.24 -19.82 -5.19
N ALA A 324 -12.26 -20.94 -5.91
CA ALA A 324 -11.72 -22.21 -5.43
C ALA A 324 -10.18 -22.26 -5.43
N TYR A 325 -9.52 -21.34 -6.13
CA TYR A 325 -8.06 -21.34 -6.24
C TYR A 325 -7.38 -20.68 -5.02
N HIS A 326 -6.19 -21.15 -4.66
CA HIS A 326 -5.46 -20.78 -3.42
C HIS A 326 -4.71 -19.44 -3.46
N TRP A 327 -4.46 -18.92 -4.67
CA TRP A 327 -3.81 -17.62 -4.93
C TRP A 327 -2.48 -17.39 -4.19
N PRO A 328 -1.46 -18.23 -4.37
CA PRO A 328 -0.16 -18.04 -3.72
C PRO A 328 0.52 -16.71 -4.07
N GLY A 329 0.24 -16.14 -5.24
CA GLY A 329 0.68 -14.81 -5.67
C GLY A 329 -0.35 -13.70 -5.45
N ASN A 330 -1.40 -14.00 -4.66
CA ASN A 330 -2.43 -13.04 -4.24
C ASN A 330 -3.06 -12.25 -5.40
N VAL A 331 -3.30 -10.96 -5.21
CA VAL A 331 -3.96 -10.07 -6.17
C VAL A 331 -3.14 -9.88 -7.44
N ARG A 332 -1.81 -9.86 -7.33
CA ARG A 332 -0.91 -9.76 -8.51
C ARG A 332 -1.07 -10.97 -9.43
N GLN A 333 -1.20 -12.16 -8.86
CA GLN A 333 -1.47 -13.36 -9.66
C GLN A 333 -2.85 -13.32 -10.30
N LEU A 334 -3.88 -12.88 -9.57
CA LEU A 334 -5.23 -12.71 -10.11
C LEU A 334 -5.23 -11.72 -11.28
N GLU A 335 -4.57 -10.57 -11.15
CA GLU A 335 -4.43 -9.57 -12.21
C GLU A 335 -3.80 -10.18 -13.48
N ASN A 336 -2.69 -10.90 -13.35
CA ASN A 336 -2.01 -11.56 -14.47
C ASN A 336 -2.90 -12.64 -15.14
N VAL A 337 -3.64 -13.42 -14.33
CA VAL A 337 -4.58 -14.42 -14.86
C VAL A 337 -5.71 -13.77 -15.64
N MET A 338 -6.24 -12.64 -15.16
CA MET A 338 -7.28 -11.90 -15.85
C MET A 338 -6.77 -11.23 -17.13
N GLU A 339 -5.56 -10.69 -17.12
CA GLU A 339 -4.90 -10.13 -18.31
C GLU A 339 -4.75 -11.21 -19.39
N HIS A 340 -4.20 -12.37 -19.02
CA HIS A 340 -4.11 -13.51 -19.92
C HIS A 340 -5.49 -13.94 -20.47
N ALA A 341 -6.50 -14.03 -19.59
CA ALA A 341 -7.84 -14.45 -19.99
C ALA A 341 -8.52 -13.46 -20.97
N VAL A 342 -8.32 -12.15 -20.79
CA VAL A 342 -8.81 -11.12 -21.72
C VAL A 342 -8.15 -11.27 -23.08
N VAL A 343 -6.83 -11.50 -23.14
CA VAL A 343 -6.10 -11.71 -24.39
C VAL A 343 -6.57 -13.00 -25.09
N MET A 344 -6.68 -14.10 -24.35
CA MET A 344 -7.05 -15.42 -24.91
C MET A 344 -8.50 -15.51 -25.35
N SER A 345 -9.39 -14.69 -24.81
CA SER A 345 -10.79 -14.62 -25.24
C SER A 345 -11.00 -13.90 -26.58
N GLY A 346 -9.96 -13.28 -27.15
CA GLY A 346 -10.01 -12.65 -28.48
C GLY A 346 -11.20 -11.69 -28.64
N GLU A 347 -12.08 -11.98 -29.63
CA GLU A 347 -13.29 -11.18 -29.90
C GLU A 347 -14.51 -11.60 -29.06
N GLU A 348 -14.41 -12.68 -28.28
CA GLU A 348 -15.52 -13.16 -27.46
C GLU A 348 -15.90 -12.15 -26.40
N ALA A 349 -17.19 -11.92 -26.18
CA ALA A 349 -17.71 -11.03 -25.13
C ALA A 349 -17.61 -11.64 -23.73
N TYR A 350 -17.41 -12.97 -23.65
CA TYR A 350 -17.39 -13.72 -22.39
C TYR A 350 -16.05 -14.41 -22.17
N ILE A 351 -15.56 -14.32 -20.93
CA ILE A 351 -14.41 -15.09 -20.44
C ILE A 351 -14.95 -16.38 -19.81
N SER A 352 -14.53 -17.53 -20.34
CA SER A 352 -14.85 -18.87 -19.86
C SER A 352 -13.65 -19.55 -19.24
N ASP A 353 -13.84 -20.70 -18.60
CA ASP A 353 -12.79 -21.48 -17.93
C ASP A 353 -11.65 -21.87 -18.87
N SER A 354 -11.95 -22.07 -20.18
CA SER A 354 -10.95 -22.40 -21.20
C SER A 354 -9.93 -21.28 -21.43
N HIS A 355 -10.25 -20.04 -21.08
CA HIS A 355 -9.36 -18.88 -21.20
C HIS A 355 -8.49 -18.68 -19.95
N LEU A 356 -8.80 -19.39 -18.83
CA LEU A 356 -8.03 -19.29 -17.61
C LEU A 356 -6.75 -20.11 -17.68
N SER A 357 -5.61 -19.47 -17.50
CA SER A 357 -4.33 -20.14 -17.24
C SER A 357 -4.07 -20.15 -15.73
N LEU A 358 -4.81 -20.96 -14.99
CA LEU A 358 -4.50 -21.19 -13.59
C LEU A 358 -3.31 -22.14 -13.53
N PRO A 359 -2.15 -21.72 -12.96
CA PRO A 359 -1.07 -22.64 -12.70
C PRO A 359 -1.64 -23.77 -11.84
N LYS A 360 -1.54 -25.01 -12.33
CA LYS A 360 -1.85 -26.16 -11.45
C LYS A 360 -1.08 -25.89 -10.17
N PRO A 361 -1.70 -26.01 -8.98
CA PRO A 361 -0.93 -25.91 -7.77
C PRO A 361 0.25 -26.84 -8.03
N HIS A 362 1.46 -26.27 -8.12
CA HIS A 362 2.62 -27.11 -7.88
C HIS A 362 2.29 -27.68 -6.52
N THR A 363 1.83 -28.90 -6.51
CA THR A 363 2.13 -29.79 -5.41
C THR A 363 3.67 -29.69 -5.39
N LEU A 364 4.20 -28.69 -4.68
CA LEU A 364 5.34 -28.95 -3.83
C LEU A 364 4.88 -30.22 -3.20
N ALA A 365 5.41 -31.36 -3.77
CA ALA A 365 5.13 -32.65 -3.21
C ALA A 365 5.22 -32.34 -1.73
N LYS A 366 4.06 -32.42 -1.05
CA LYS A 366 4.02 -32.22 0.38
C LYS A 366 5.23 -33.03 0.78
N VAL A 367 6.33 -32.36 1.06
CA VAL A 367 7.34 -33.00 1.88
C VAL A 367 6.45 -33.32 3.05
N MET A 368 5.98 -34.57 3.06
CA MET A 368 5.25 -35.05 4.21
C MET A 368 6.14 -34.57 5.33
N PRO A 369 5.65 -33.74 6.24
CA PRO A 369 6.44 -33.53 7.43
C PRO A 369 6.74 -34.98 7.79
N ILE A 370 8.02 -35.36 7.72
CA ILE A 370 8.47 -36.54 8.43
C ILE A 370 7.86 -36.23 9.75
N ALA A 371 6.83 -36.99 10.11
CA ALA A 371 6.18 -36.80 11.39
C ALA A 371 7.33 -36.89 12.38
N ALA A 372 7.83 -35.72 12.74
CA ALA A 372 8.53 -35.56 13.98
C ALA A 372 7.45 -35.80 15.01
N GLU A 373 7.14 -37.08 15.18
CA GLU A 373 6.58 -37.56 16.42
C GLU A 373 7.63 -37.16 17.45
N SER A 374 7.33 -36.06 18.13
CA SER A 374 8.09 -35.44 19.21
C SER A 374 9.45 -34.84 18.85
N ASP A 375 9.57 -33.51 19.02
CA ASP A 375 10.82 -32.74 19.11
C ASP A 375 11.70 -33.13 20.33
N HIS A 376 11.38 -34.25 21.00
CA HIS A 376 12.11 -34.76 22.14
C HIS A 376 12.71 -36.14 21.80
N LEU A 377 14.04 -36.21 21.91
CA LEU A 377 14.72 -37.52 21.97
C LEU A 377 14.15 -38.31 23.18
N PRO A 378 13.71 -39.59 22.99
CA PRO A 378 13.26 -40.41 24.08
C PRO A 378 14.37 -40.56 25.13
N ASP A 379 14.00 -40.49 26.41
CA ASP A 379 14.95 -40.64 27.53
C ASP A 379 15.69 -42.00 27.52
N GLU A 380 15.14 -42.99 26.85
CA GLU A 380 15.73 -44.34 26.70
C GLU A 380 16.76 -44.46 25.57
N GLY A 381 17.02 -43.36 24.84
CA GLY A 381 17.91 -43.33 23.69
C GLY A 381 17.18 -43.52 22.35
N PHE A 382 17.82 -43.07 21.29
CA PHE A 382 17.29 -43.12 19.92
C PHE A 382 18.31 -43.78 19.00
N ASP A 383 17.94 -44.92 18.39
CA ASP A 383 18.76 -45.55 17.38
C ASP A 383 18.64 -44.82 16.04
N PHE A 384 19.55 -43.86 15.86
CA PHE A 384 19.62 -43.04 14.66
C PHE A 384 19.85 -43.86 13.38
N CYS A 385 20.67 -44.92 13.47
CA CYS A 385 20.99 -45.78 12.32
C CYS A 385 19.78 -46.56 11.84
N GLU A 386 19.02 -47.14 12.79
CA GLU A 386 17.82 -47.89 12.48
C GLU A 386 16.69 -47.00 11.96
N ALA A 387 16.52 -45.79 12.50
CA ALA A 387 15.56 -44.82 12.02
C ALA A 387 15.87 -44.34 10.60
N LEU A 388 17.15 -44.05 10.31
CA LEU A 388 17.62 -43.66 8.98
C LEU A 388 17.39 -44.80 7.97
N ARG A 389 17.67 -46.04 8.36
CA ARG A 389 17.46 -47.21 7.52
C ARG A 389 15.98 -47.41 7.18
N ARG A 390 15.08 -47.30 8.13
CA ARG A 390 13.62 -47.38 7.91
C ARG A 390 13.12 -46.27 6.98
N PHE A 391 13.65 -45.10 7.13
CA PHE A 391 13.33 -43.97 6.25
C PHE A 391 13.81 -44.18 4.80
N GLU A 392 15.05 -44.63 4.62
CA GLU A 392 15.58 -44.94 3.28
C GLU A 392 14.76 -46.05 2.61
N GLU A 393 14.41 -47.09 3.35
CA GLU A 393 13.59 -48.22 2.89
C GLU A 393 12.21 -47.74 2.41
N ALA A 394 11.54 -46.92 3.19
CA ALA A 394 10.21 -46.39 2.86
C ALA A 394 10.24 -45.56 1.55
N ILE A 395 11.26 -44.71 1.40
CA ILE A 395 11.41 -43.86 0.20
C ILE A 395 11.75 -44.71 -1.05
N ILE A 396 12.63 -45.69 -0.92
CA ILE A 396 13.01 -46.57 -2.04
C ILE A 396 11.81 -47.44 -2.47
N ARG A 397 11.04 -47.99 -1.55
CA ARG A 397 9.80 -48.70 -1.85
C ARG A 397 8.79 -47.83 -2.56
N GLN A 398 8.61 -46.60 -2.12
CA GLN A 398 7.67 -45.67 -2.72
C GLN A 398 8.10 -45.29 -4.16
N ALA A 399 9.40 -45.08 -4.39
CA ALA A 399 9.92 -44.81 -5.71
C ALA A 399 9.74 -45.99 -6.67
N MET A 400 10.02 -47.21 -6.20
CA MET A 400 9.82 -48.44 -6.97
C MET A 400 8.34 -48.69 -7.30
N SER A 401 7.43 -48.47 -6.35
CA SER A 401 5.99 -48.56 -6.58
C SER A 401 5.50 -47.58 -7.64
N ARG A 402 5.91 -46.28 -7.56
CA ARG A 402 5.54 -45.24 -8.52
C ARG A 402 6.08 -45.45 -9.93
N THR A 403 7.21 -46.14 -10.05
CA THR A 403 7.84 -46.43 -11.33
C THR A 403 7.57 -47.85 -11.84
N GLN A 404 6.61 -48.55 -11.22
CA GLN A 404 6.23 -49.90 -11.59
C GLN A 404 7.42 -50.88 -11.69
N GLY A 405 8.37 -50.74 -10.75
CA GLY A 405 9.56 -51.60 -10.68
C GLY A 405 10.74 -51.14 -11.58
N ASN A 406 10.62 -50.06 -12.31
CA ASN A 406 11.69 -49.56 -13.19
C ASN A 406 12.81 -48.88 -12.39
N LYS A 407 13.92 -49.62 -12.13
CA LYS A 407 15.06 -49.18 -11.30
C LYS A 407 15.74 -47.89 -11.84
N THR A 408 15.77 -47.68 -13.15
CA THR A 408 16.36 -46.46 -13.74
C THR A 408 15.50 -45.25 -13.47
N ARG A 409 14.19 -45.35 -13.74
CA ARG A 409 13.25 -44.25 -13.44
C ARG A 409 13.11 -43.97 -11.94
N ALA A 410 13.25 -45.02 -11.10
CA ALA A 410 13.23 -44.83 -9.64
C ALA A 410 14.48 -44.09 -9.14
N ALA A 411 15.67 -44.38 -9.70
CA ALA A 411 16.89 -43.64 -9.41
C ALA A 411 16.79 -42.17 -9.83
N ASP A 412 16.26 -41.90 -11.05
CA ASP A 412 16.04 -40.53 -11.55
C ASP A 412 15.02 -39.77 -10.67
N LEU A 413 13.93 -40.44 -10.23
CA LEU A 413 12.92 -39.85 -9.36
C LEU A 413 13.50 -39.41 -8.01
N LEU A 414 14.47 -40.17 -7.48
CA LEU A 414 15.17 -39.87 -6.23
C LEU A 414 16.44 -39.00 -6.44
N ARG A 415 16.75 -38.59 -7.68
CA ARG A 415 17.98 -37.87 -8.08
C ARG A 415 19.25 -38.56 -7.57
N LEU A 416 19.25 -39.89 -7.57
CA LEU A 416 20.41 -40.70 -7.21
C LEU A 416 21.08 -41.27 -8.46
N PRO A 417 22.43 -41.37 -8.49
CA PRO A 417 23.12 -42.17 -9.49
C PRO A 417 22.56 -43.61 -9.48
N ARG A 418 22.33 -44.15 -10.68
CA ARG A 418 21.78 -45.52 -10.81
C ARG A 418 22.55 -46.56 -10.03
N THR A 419 23.87 -46.45 -9.98
CA THR A 419 24.75 -47.37 -9.22
C THR A 419 24.49 -47.28 -7.72
N THR A 420 24.35 -46.07 -7.19
CA THR A 420 24.05 -45.82 -5.77
C THR A 420 22.67 -46.34 -5.40
N PHE A 421 21.68 -46.14 -6.27
CA PHE A 421 20.32 -46.65 -6.05
C PHE A 421 20.28 -48.19 -6.02
N ILE A 422 20.96 -48.85 -6.98
CA ILE A 422 21.01 -50.34 -7.01
C ILE A 422 21.75 -50.87 -5.79
N HIS A 423 22.83 -50.23 -5.34
CA HIS A 423 23.55 -50.62 -4.13
C HIS A 423 22.65 -50.54 -2.90
N LYS A 424 21.95 -49.41 -2.71
CA LYS A 424 21.00 -49.23 -1.60
C LYS A 424 19.83 -50.24 -1.64
N LEU A 425 19.29 -50.52 -2.82
CA LEU A 425 18.25 -51.52 -3.00
C LEU A 425 18.73 -52.93 -2.61
N ARG A 426 19.96 -53.34 -2.98
CA ARG A 426 20.55 -54.63 -2.59
C ARG A 426 20.76 -54.73 -1.08
N MET A 427 21.24 -53.67 -0.44
CA MET A 427 21.44 -53.65 1.02
C MET A 427 20.13 -53.82 1.76
N LEU A 428 19.03 -53.28 1.28
CA LEU A 428 17.69 -53.44 1.83
C LEU A 428 17.12 -54.87 1.61
N GLU A 429 17.39 -55.45 0.42
CA GLU A 429 16.98 -56.85 0.11
C GLU A 429 17.78 -57.87 0.94
N MET A 430 19.07 -57.66 1.22
CA MET A 430 19.89 -58.51 2.04
C MET A 430 19.56 -58.43 3.54
N GLY A 431 19.19 -57.23 4.05
CA GLY A 431 18.75 -57.05 5.44
C GLY A 431 17.42 -57.74 5.78
N LEU A 432 16.62 -58.06 4.76
CA LEU A 432 15.39 -58.86 4.93
C LEU A 432 15.67 -60.36 5.06
N THR A 433 16.83 -60.84 4.61
CA THR A 433 17.22 -62.26 4.71
C THR A 433 17.87 -62.61 6.05
N GLU A 434 18.43 -61.65 6.79
CA GLU A 434 18.98 -61.90 8.14
C GLU A 434 17.93 -61.80 9.26
N ALA A 435 16.75 -61.24 9.00
CA ALA A 435 15.67 -61.13 9.97
C ALA A 435 14.70 -62.37 9.97
N VAL A 436 14.95 -63.34 9.10
CA VAL A 436 14.13 -64.58 8.93
C VAL A 436 14.96 -65.87 9.21
N ALA A 437 16.21 -65.76 9.67
CA ALA A 437 17.03 -66.83 10.18
C ALA A 437 17.30 -66.60 11.70
#